data_8194790ffb54548752d64470a953de73
#
_entry.id   8194790ffb54548752d64470a953de73
#
_cell.length_a   1.000
_cell.length_b   1.000
_cell.length_c   1.000
_cell.angle_alpha   90.00
_cell.angle_beta   90.00
_cell.angle_gamma   90.00
#
_symmetry.space_group_name_H-M   'P 1'
#
loop_
_entity.id
_entity.type
_entity.pdbx_description
1 polymer ?
#
loop_
_entity_poly.entity_id
_entity_poly.type
_entity_poly.pdbx_seq_one_letter_code
_entity_poly.pdbx_strand_id
1 'polypeptide(L)'
;MAAALGNDYLVAPDVVVYRDLYEDSEINADQLIVDDEICKMADIRKSNGGKPVLHASVSAKYTMRSDRAQNSRTEALNLIRNRKGHLPHIVVVTAEPMPNRLASLALGTGDIDCVYHFALYELIRVVKEVGSEDAVETLETLVQGKRLKDISDLPLDLSV
;
A
#
# COMPACT_ATOMS: atom_id res chain seq x y z
N MET A 1 -10.26 10.13 2.50
CA MET A 1 -10.72 9.21 1.45
C MET A 1 -11.52 9.92 0.36
N ALA A 2 -12.62 10.60 0.67
CA ALA A 2 -13.43 11.33 -0.31
C ALA A 2 -12.65 12.36 -1.16
N ALA A 3 -11.56 12.94 -0.63
CA ALA A 3 -10.70 13.86 -1.38
C ALA A 3 -9.91 13.17 -2.51
N ALA A 4 -9.53 11.92 -2.32
CA ALA A 4 -8.77 11.16 -3.31
C ALA A 4 -9.67 10.49 -4.37
N LEU A 5 -10.91 10.16 -4.03
CA LEU A 5 -11.82 9.39 -4.88
C LEU A 5 -13.00 10.21 -5.45
N GLY A 6 -13.22 11.44 -4.95
CA GLY A 6 -14.45 12.16 -5.19
C GLY A 6 -15.59 11.66 -4.31
N ASN A 7 -16.78 12.26 -4.43
CA ASN A 7 -17.91 11.95 -3.54
C ASN A 7 -18.68 10.67 -3.93
N ASP A 8 -18.39 10.07 -5.08
CA ASP A 8 -19.24 9.05 -5.69
C ASP A 8 -18.76 7.61 -5.43
N TYR A 9 -17.62 7.45 -4.73
CA TYR A 9 -17.08 6.11 -4.46
C TYR A 9 -16.54 5.94 -3.04
N LEU A 10 -17.10 4.96 -2.33
CA LEU A 10 -16.67 4.57 -0.99
C LEU A 10 -15.77 3.32 -1.06
N VAL A 11 -14.47 3.50 -0.94
CA VAL A 11 -13.54 2.43 -0.57
C VAL A 11 -13.35 2.51 0.94
N ALA A 12 -13.49 1.39 1.63
CA ALA A 12 -13.33 1.30 3.07
C ALA A 12 -12.13 0.40 3.41
N PRO A 13 -10.89 0.86 3.23
CA PRO A 13 -9.72 0.12 3.68
C PRO A 13 -9.70 0.03 5.22
N ASP A 14 -9.01 -0.99 5.72
CA ASP A 14 -8.91 -1.21 7.16
C ASP A 14 -8.05 -0.12 7.84
N VAL A 15 -6.98 0.34 7.17
CA VAL A 15 -6.13 1.46 7.62
C VAL A 15 -5.82 2.38 6.45
N VAL A 16 -5.75 3.67 6.74
CA VAL A 16 -5.30 4.70 5.79
C VAL A 16 -4.19 5.54 6.40
N VAL A 17 -3.21 5.88 5.57
CA VAL A 17 -2.13 6.79 5.93
C VAL A 17 -2.28 8.04 5.08
N TYR A 18 -2.24 9.18 5.72
CA TYR A 18 -2.27 10.48 5.07
C TYR A 18 -0.94 11.19 5.25
N ARG A 19 -0.55 11.96 4.25
CA ARG A 19 0.54 12.93 4.34
C ARG A 19 -0.08 14.31 4.52
N ASP A 20 0.34 15.02 5.56
CA ASP A 20 -0.06 16.41 5.77
C ASP A 20 0.52 17.30 4.68
N LEU A 21 -0.14 18.44 4.47
CA LEU A 21 0.32 19.47 3.55
C LEU A 21 1.44 20.29 4.22
N TYR A 22 2.35 20.80 3.40
CA TYR A 22 3.46 21.62 3.86
C TYR A 22 3.08 23.10 3.92
N GLU A 23 3.57 23.79 4.94
CA GLU A 23 3.57 25.25 4.98
C GLU A 23 4.57 25.79 3.96
N ASP A 24 4.31 26.99 3.42
CA ASP A 24 5.20 27.63 2.46
C ASP A 24 6.61 27.85 3.04
N SER A 25 6.70 28.10 4.36
CA SER A 25 7.97 28.23 5.07
C SER A 25 8.80 26.96 5.11
N GLU A 26 8.14 25.78 5.15
CA GLU A 26 8.81 24.48 5.11
C GLU A 26 9.32 24.18 3.69
N ILE A 27 8.51 24.51 2.67
CA ILE A 27 8.89 24.31 1.26
C ILE A 27 10.06 25.23 0.88
N ASN A 28 10.08 26.44 1.42
CA ASN A 28 11.10 27.46 1.15
C ASN A 28 12.28 27.42 2.12
N ALA A 29 12.47 26.32 2.89
CA ALA A 29 13.49 26.26 3.95
C ALA A 29 14.91 26.57 3.46
N ASP A 30 15.28 26.08 2.29
CA ASP A 30 16.62 26.24 1.73
C ASP A 30 16.70 27.32 0.64
N GLN A 31 15.63 27.50 -0.10
CA GLN A 31 15.53 28.47 -1.19
C GLN A 31 14.08 28.80 -1.49
N LEU A 32 13.84 29.96 -2.13
CA LEU A 32 12.49 30.33 -2.58
C LEU A 32 12.03 29.41 -3.71
N ILE A 33 11.07 28.55 -3.43
CA ILE A 33 10.46 27.59 -4.37
C ILE A 33 9.02 28.01 -4.68
N VAL A 34 8.29 28.51 -3.68
CA VAL A 34 6.87 28.88 -3.79
C VAL A 34 6.65 30.28 -3.25
N ASP A 35 5.77 31.03 -3.89
CA ASP A 35 5.28 32.33 -3.43
C ASP A 35 3.83 32.57 -3.93
N ASP A 36 3.36 33.82 -3.88
CA ASP A 36 2.01 34.18 -4.34
C ASP A 36 1.84 34.16 -5.86
N GLU A 37 2.94 34.03 -6.61
CA GLU A 37 2.94 33.98 -8.09
C GLU A 37 3.26 32.59 -8.63
N ILE A 38 4.01 31.75 -7.86
CA ILE A 38 4.55 30.47 -8.29
C ILE A 38 3.86 29.32 -7.52
N CYS A 39 3.59 28.21 -8.21
CA CYS A 39 3.02 26.98 -7.64
C CYS A 39 1.65 27.14 -6.96
N LYS A 40 0.81 28.04 -7.47
CA LYS A 40 -0.52 28.32 -6.94
C LYS A 40 -1.51 27.15 -6.96
N MET A 41 -1.23 26.08 -7.70
CA MET A 41 -2.09 24.91 -7.87
C MET A 41 -1.49 23.62 -7.32
N ALA A 42 -0.37 23.71 -6.61
CA ALA A 42 0.28 22.53 -6.04
C ALA A 42 -0.53 21.96 -4.86
N ASP A 43 -0.99 20.72 -4.99
CA ASP A 43 -1.86 20.07 -3.99
C ASP A 43 -1.19 19.88 -2.62
N ILE A 44 0.15 19.79 -2.60
CA ILE A 44 0.92 19.60 -1.37
C ILE A 44 1.09 20.90 -0.55
N ARG A 45 0.78 22.02 -1.12
CA ARG A 45 0.94 23.35 -0.51
C ARG A 45 -0.30 23.71 0.32
N LYS A 46 -0.13 23.90 1.61
CA LYS A 46 -1.23 24.13 2.56
C LYS A 46 -1.97 25.46 2.31
N SER A 47 -1.26 26.50 1.87
CA SER A 47 -1.83 27.79 1.50
C SER A 47 -2.86 27.71 0.35
N ASN A 48 -2.83 26.64 -0.45
CA ASN A 48 -3.83 26.39 -1.50
C ASN A 48 -5.15 25.80 -0.96
N GLY A 49 -5.30 25.61 0.38
CA GLY A 49 -6.53 25.15 1.01
C GLY A 49 -6.90 23.70 0.73
N GLY A 50 -5.91 22.88 0.36
CA GLY A 50 -6.08 21.47 0.07
C GLY A 50 -6.39 20.63 1.30
N LYS A 51 -6.62 19.33 1.08
CA LYS A 51 -6.79 18.32 2.13
C LYS A 51 -5.55 17.43 2.17
N PRO A 52 -5.25 16.81 3.33
CA PRO A 52 -4.16 15.83 3.42
C PRO A 52 -4.21 14.81 2.29
N VAL A 53 -3.04 14.50 1.73
CA VAL A 53 -2.90 13.59 0.59
C VAL A 53 -2.97 12.16 1.09
N LEU A 54 -3.82 11.33 0.48
CA LEU A 54 -3.85 9.90 0.77
C LEU A 54 -2.52 9.28 0.34
N HIS A 55 -1.73 8.83 1.32
CA HIS A 55 -0.40 8.29 1.09
C HIS A 55 -0.41 6.77 0.96
N ALA A 56 -1.18 6.07 1.82
CA ALA A 56 -1.32 4.63 1.72
C ALA A 56 -2.72 4.16 2.08
N SER A 57 -3.12 3.06 1.44
CA SER A 57 -4.32 2.28 1.70
C SER A 57 -3.91 0.86 2.07
N VAL A 58 -4.26 0.43 3.28
CA VAL A 58 -3.89 -0.88 3.83
C VAL A 58 -5.14 -1.73 4.01
N SER A 59 -5.18 -2.87 3.34
CA SER A 59 -6.20 -3.91 3.57
C SER A 59 -5.62 -4.98 4.49
N ALA A 60 -6.24 -5.19 5.65
CA ALA A 60 -5.78 -6.17 6.64
C ALA A 60 -6.70 -7.39 6.64
N LYS A 61 -6.16 -8.56 6.32
CA LYS A 61 -6.89 -9.82 6.29
C LYS A 61 -6.09 -10.90 7.00
N TYR A 62 -6.63 -11.47 8.06
CA TYR A 62 -5.94 -12.51 8.83
C TYR A 62 -5.59 -13.70 7.95
N THR A 63 -6.56 -14.21 7.18
CA THR A 63 -6.36 -15.31 6.21
C THR A 63 -6.88 -14.93 4.83
N MET A 64 -6.25 -15.49 3.78
CA MET A 64 -6.56 -15.24 2.38
C MET A 64 -7.33 -16.42 1.77
N ARG A 65 -8.66 -16.43 1.95
CA ARG A 65 -9.54 -17.23 1.11
C ARG A 65 -9.77 -16.52 -0.23
N SER A 66 -10.20 -17.25 -1.25
CA SER A 66 -10.36 -16.74 -2.61
C SER A 66 -11.25 -15.48 -2.69
N ASP A 67 -12.34 -15.45 -1.92
CA ASP A 67 -13.26 -14.32 -1.81
C ASP A 67 -12.58 -13.06 -1.24
N ARG A 68 -11.76 -13.22 -0.19
CA ARG A 68 -11.05 -12.12 0.46
C ARG A 68 -9.92 -11.56 -0.40
N ALA A 69 -9.18 -12.45 -1.09
CA ALA A 69 -8.17 -12.03 -2.05
C ALA A 69 -8.79 -11.23 -3.19
N GLN A 70 -9.95 -11.67 -3.69
CA GLN A 70 -10.69 -10.97 -4.73
C GLN A 70 -11.20 -9.60 -4.25
N ASN A 71 -11.70 -9.50 -3.02
CA ASN A 71 -12.14 -8.24 -2.43
C ASN A 71 -10.99 -7.24 -2.33
N SER A 72 -9.82 -7.64 -1.81
CA SER A 72 -8.65 -6.77 -1.71
C SER A 72 -8.20 -6.24 -3.08
N ARG A 73 -8.24 -7.08 -4.12
CA ARG A 73 -7.95 -6.66 -5.50
C ARG A 73 -8.99 -5.69 -6.05
N THR A 74 -10.27 -5.97 -5.81
CA THR A 74 -11.35 -5.09 -6.26
C THR A 74 -11.25 -3.72 -5.60
N GLU A 75 -10.95 -3.67 -4.30
CA GLU A 75 -10.70 -2.42 -3.56
C GLU A 75 -9.51 -1.66 -4.17
N ALA A 76 -8.40 -2.35 -4.44
CA ALA A 76 -7.22 -1.79 -5.08
C ALA A 76 -7.53 -1.21 -6.47
N LEU A 77 -8.17 -1.98 -7.34
CA LEU A 77 -8.57 -1.54 -8.68
C LEU A 77 -9.49 -0.33 -8.66
N ASN A 78 -10.42 -0.30 -7.72
CA ASN A 78 -11.34 0.81 -7.57
C ASN A 78 -10.61 2.08 -7.13
N LEU A 79 -9.65 1.95 -6.22
CA LEU A 79 -8.80 3.07 -5.81
C LEU A 79 -7.96 3.58 -6.98
N ILE A 80 -7.34 2.68 -7.75
CA ILE A 80 -6.54 3.03 -8.92
C ILE A 80 -7.38 3.77 -9.97
N ARG A 81 -8.58 3.29 -10.29
CA ARG A 81 -9.43 3.84 -11.35
C ARG A 81 -10.07 5.17 -10.98
N ASN A 82 -10.42 5.35 -9.70
CA ASN A 82 -11.20 6.51 -9.24
C ASN A 82 -10.32 7.57 -8.54
N ARG A 83 -9.00 7.38 -8.47
CA ARG A 83 -8.10 8.36 -7.86
C ARG A 83 -8.08 9.68 -8.61
N LYS A 84 -7.82 10.75 -7.88
CA LYS A 84 -7.42 12.06 -8.40
C LYS A 84 -6.00 12.36 -7.92
N GLY A 85 -5.08 12.64 -8.83
CA GLY A 85 -3.68 12.89 -8.50
C GLY A 85 -2.86 11.60 -8.37
N HIS A 86 -1.89 11.60 -7.48
CA HIS A 86 -0.96 10.49 -7.28
C HIS A 86 -1.65 9.22 -6.79
N LEU A 87 -1.12 8.08 -7.21
CA LEU A 87 -1.54 6.78 -6.68
C LEU A 87 -0.97 6.63 -5.26
N PRO A 88 -1.81 6.35 -4.26
CA PRO A 88 -1.32 5.99 -2.94
C PRO A 88 -0.67 4.60 -2.97
N HIS A 89 0.19 4.30 -2.01
CA HIS A 89 0.62 2.93 -1.78
C HIS A 89 -0.58 2.04 -1.46
N ILE A 90 -0.73 0.94 -2.19
CA ILE A 90 -1.81 -0.02 -1.99
C ILE A 90 -1.19 -1.32 -1.50
N VAL A 91 -1.38 -1.61 -0.23
CA VAL A 91 -0.73 -2.75 0.41
C VAL A 91 -1.74 -3.65 1.14
N VAL A 92 -1.37 -4.91 1.27
CA VAL A 92 -2.15 -5.88 2.03
C VAL A 92 -1.30 -6.42 3.18
N VAL A 93 -1.89 -6.49 4.37
CA VAL A 93 -1.29 -7.12 5.55
C VAL A 93 -2.04 -8.40 5.86
N THR A 94 -1.32 -9.51 6.08
CA THR A 94 -1.93 -10.82 6.33
C THR A 94 -1.10 -11.70 7.24
N ALA A 95 -1.76 -12.68 7.88
CA ALA A 95 -1.13 -13.79 8.58
C ALA A 95 -1.42 -15.13 7.89
N GLU A 96 -1.72 -15.12 6.59
CA GLU A 96 -2.03 -16.32 5.80
C GLU A 96 -0.83 -17.30 5.78
N PRO A 97 -0.96 -18.53 6.30
CA PRO A 97 0.17 -19.44 6.37
C PRO A 97 0.45 -20.21 5.06
N MET A 98 -0.43 -20.14 4.07
CA MET A 98 -0.33 -20.95 2.86
C MET A 98 0.36 -20.18 1.72
N PRO A 99 1.57 -20.58 1.28
CA PRO A 99 2.30 -19.88 0.22
C PRO A 99 1.53 -19.70 -1.09
N ASN A 100 0.75 -20.71 -1.51
CA ASN A 100 -0.05 -20.64 -2.72
C ASN A 100 -1.17 -19.58 -2.65
N ARG A 101 -1.72 -19.34 -1.46
CA ARG A 101 -2.71 -18.27 -1.26
C ARG A 101 -2.05 -16.89 -1.24
N LEU A 102 -0.86 -16.78 -0.63
CA LEU A 102 -0.05 -15.58 -0.71
C LEU A 102 0.31 -15.26 -2.17
N ALA A 103 0.76 -16.27 -2.93
CA ALA A 103 1.08 -16.13 -4.35
C ALA A 103 -0.12 -15.66 -5.18
N SER A 104 -1.31 -16.21 -4.91
CA SER A 104 -2.53 -15.80 -5.61
C SER A 104 -2.84 -14.30 -5.45
N LEU A 105 -2.39 -13.68 -4.38
CA LEU A 105 -2.55 -12.25 -4.13
C LEU A 105 -1.35 -11.43 -4.64
N ALA A 106 -0.14 -11.85 -4.28
CA ALA A 106 1.08 -11.10 -4.52
C ALA A 106 1.58 -11.14 -5.98
N LEU A 107 1.30 -12.23 -6.70
CA LEU A 107 1.64 -12.40 -8.13
C LEU A 107 0.51 -11.96 -9.08
N GLY A 108 -0.41 -11.16 -8.59
CA GLY A 108 -1.53 -10.67 -9.39
C GLY A 108 -1.15 -9.62 -10.43
N THR A 109 -2.14 -8.88 -10.86
CA THR A 109 -2.09 -7.96 -12.01
C THR A 109 -1.38 -6.62 -11.74
N GLY A 110 -0.70 -6.47 -10.61
CA GLY A 110 -0.01 -5.22 -10.25
C GLY A 110 -0.91 -4.19 -9.55
N ASP A 111 -2.07 -4.62 -9.08
CA ASP A 111 -3.02 -3.76 -8.37
C ASP A 111 -2.60 -3.50 -6.92
N ILE A 112 -1.72 -4.34 -6.38
CA ILE A 112 -1.18 -4.30 -5.02
C ILE A 112 0.33 -4.15 -5.12
N ASP A 113 0.88 -3.15 -4.45
CA ASP A 113 2.31 -2.86 -4.46
C ASP A 113 3.11 -3.95 -3.77
N CYS A 114 2.68 -4.35 -2.57
CA CYS A 114 3.32 -5.39 -1.79
C CYS A 114 2.34 -6.04 -0.80
N VAL A 115 2.60 -7.29 -0.49
CA VAL A 115 1.95 -8.03 0.60
C VAL A 115 2.90 -8.09 1.79
N TYR A 116 2.43 -7.74 2.98
CA TYR A 116 3.21 -7.81 4.22
C TYR A 116 2.66 -8.92 5.10
N HIS A 117 3.53 -9.84 5.48
CA HIS A 117 3.17 -10.93 6.38
C HIS A 117 3.49 -10.57 7.82
N PHE A 118 2.56 -10.86 8.71
CA PHE A 118 2.66 -10.52 10.13
C PHE A 118 3.83 -11.21 10.85
N ALA A 119 4.30 -12.37 10.34
CA ALA A 119 5.38 -13.16 10.88
C ALA A 119 6.08 -13.92 9.75
N LEU A 120 6.68 -13.20 8.79
CA LEU A 120 7.27 -13.80 7.60
C LEU A 120 8.44 -14.72 7.92
N TYR A 121 9.30 -14.31 8.85
CA TYR A 121 10.50 -15.09 9.18
C TYR A 121 10.16 -16.45 9.82
N GLU A 122 9.10 -16.48 10.65
CA GLU A 122 8.56 -17.71 11.22
C GLU A 122 7.92 -18.58 10.13
N LEU A 123 7.16 -17.97 9.22
CA LEU A 123 6.56 -18.68 8.10
C LEU A 123 7.62 -19.35 7.23
N ILE A 124 8.69 -18.63 6.86
CA ILE A 124 9.80 -19.18 6.07
C ILE A 124 10.41 -20.39 6.75
N ARG A 125 10.65 -20.31 8.07
CA ARG A 125 11.22 -21.39 8.85
C ARG A 125 10.33 -22.63 8.84
N VAL A 126 9.06 -22.45 9.16
CA VAL A 126 8.07 -23.55 9.22
C VAL A 126 7.87 -24.20 7.85
N VAL A 127 7.74 -23.38 6.79
CA VAL A 127 7.56 -23.92 5.43
C VAL A 127 8.78 -24.72 4.98
N LYS A 128 10.00 -24.35 5.35
CA LYS A 128 11.21 -25.12 5.07
C LYS A 128 11.29 -26.44 5.85
N GLU A 129 10.69 -26.49 7.04
CA GLU A 129 10.72 -27.69 7.89
C GLU A 129 9.66 -28.74 7.49
N VAL A 130 8.44 -28.28 7.18
CA VAL A 130 7.29 -29.17 7.00
C VAL A 130 6.52 -28.96 5.71
N GLY A 131 6.90 -27.97 4.89
CA GLY A 131 6.25 -27.67 3.62
C GLY A 131 6.61 -28.64 2.51
N SER A 132 5.79 -28.67 1.45
CA SER A 132 6.15 -29.33 0.21
C SER A 132 7.21 -28.53 -0.56
N GLU A 133 7.92 -29.15 -1.49
CA GLU A 133 8.88 -28.48 -2.37
C GLU A 133 8.23 -27.29 -3.09
N ASP A 134 7.04 -27.46 -3.65
CA ASP A 134 6.27 -26.39 -4.31
C ASP A 134 5.95 -25.20 -3.37
N ALA A 135 5.67 -25.48 -2.10
CA ALA A 135 5.39 -24.44 -1.12
C ALA A 135 6.64 -23.62 -0.78
N VAL A 136 7.80 -24.30 -0.67
CA VAL A 136 9.10 -23.65 -0.45
C VAL A 136 9.46 -22.78 -1.64
N GLU A 137 9.42 -23.32 -2.85
CA GLU A 137 9.74 -22.61 -4.09
C GLU A 137 8.84 -21.39 -4.30
N THR A 138 7.53 -21.56 -4.08
CA THR A 138 6.55 -20.47 -4.17
C THR A 138 6.89 -19.34 -3.19
N LEU A 139 7.17 -19.68 -1.92
CA LEU A 139 7.49 -18.68 -0.90
C LEU A 139 8.80 -17.95 -1.21
N GLU A 140 9.83 -18.69 -1.65
CA GLU A 140 11.11 -18.10 -2.05
C GLU A 140 10.96 -17.15 -3.23
N THR A 141 10.17 -17.52 -4.23
CA THR A 141 9.86 -16.65 -5.38
C THR A 141 9.21 -15.33 -4.94
N LEU A 142 8.26 -15.38 -4.01
CA LEU A 142 7.58 -14.18 -3.51
C LEU A 142 8.53 -13.25 -2.75
N VAL A 143 9.38 -13.81 -1.91
CA VAL A 143 10.33 -13.06 -1.09
C VAL A 143 11.46 -12.47 -1.94
N GLN A 144 12.06 -13.26 -2.83
CA GLN A 144 13.11 -12.80 -3.75
C GLN A 144 12.60 -11.75 -4.72
N GLY A 145 11.36 -11.90 -5.19
CA GLY A 145 10.67 -10.93 -6.05
C GLY A 145 10.21 -9.67 -5.31
N LYS A 146 10.45 -9.55 -4.00
CA LYS A 146 10.01 -8.44 -3.14
C LYS A 146 8.50 -8.18 -3.23
N ARG A 147 7.72 -9.23 -3.51
CA ARG A 147 6.26 -9.18 -3.52
C ARG A 147 5.65 -9.52 -2.17
N LEU A 148 6.43 -10.18 -1.32
CA LEU A 148 6.08 -10.52 0.06
C LEU A 148 7.21 -10.09 0.97
N LYS A 149 6.90 -9.27 1.98
CA LYS A 149 7.83 -8.75 2.98
C LYS A 149 7.30 -9.01 4.39
N ASP A 150 8.15 -8.84 5.39
CA ASP A 150 7.72 -8.83 6.78
C ASP A 150 7.01 -7.52 7.14
N ILE A 151 6.08 -7.57 8.09
CA ILE A 151 5.34 -6.37 8.53
C ILE A 151 6.26 -5.28 9.07
N SER A 152 7.44 -5.62 9.58
CA SER A 152 8.42 -4.67 10.08
C SER A 152 9.03 -3.79 8.98
N ASP A 153 8.95 -4.22 7.70
CA ASP A 153 9.44 -3.44 6.57
C ASP A 153 8.45 -2.32 6.17
N LEU A 154 7.17 -2.49 6.47
CA LEU A 154 6.10 -1.60 6.02
C LEU A 154 6.33 -0.12 6.36
N PRO A 155 6.73 0.27 7.59
CA PRO A 155 6.94 1.70 7.90
C PRO A 155 8.04 2.34 7.05
N LEU A 156 9.11 1.60 6.75
CA LEU A 156 10.21 2.10 5.93
C LEU A 156 9.82 2.18 4.46
N ASP A 157 9.11 1.19 3.95
CA ASP A 157 8.61 1.20 2.58
C ASP A 157 7.61 2.33 2.32
N LEU A 158 6.85 2.75 3.34
CA LEU A 158 5.95 3.88 3.26
C LEU A 158 6.62 5.24 3.46
N SER A 159 7.91 5.28 3.77
CA SER A 159 8.65 6.54 3.98
C SER A 159 9.19 7.17 2.69
N VAL A 160 9.10 6.47 1.58
CA VAL A 160 9.62 6.89 0.26
C VAL A 160 8.53 7.34 -0.68
#